data_a78dbe15a773efdfe3397255671c0b6a
#
_entry.id   a78dbe15a773efdfe3397255671c0b6a
#
_cell.length_a   1.000
_cell.length_b   1.000
_cell.length_c   1.000
_cell.angle_alpha   90.00
_cell.angle_beta   90.00
_cell.angle_gamma   90.00
#
_symmetry.space_group_name_H-M   'P 1'
#
loop_
_entity.id
_entity.type
_entity.pdbx_description
1 polymer ?
#
loop_
_entity_poly.entity_id
_entity_poly.type
_entity_poly.pdbx_seq_one_letter_code
_entity_poly.pdbx_strand_id
1 'polypeptide(L)'
;YYQSIRLLKKIKPDVVFSKGGFVSVPVVLAAKHCKIPAIIHESDITPGLANKLAIPSATKVCCNFPETMKYLPEGKAVLTGSPIRQELLNGNPSNAIKLCRFENTEKPVILIIGGSTGSRAINTAIRDLLPELLKRYNIIHLCGKGNLDETLKDTDGYAQFEYANKELADMFALASLVISRAGANAICELLALHKPNILIPLSAAASRGDQILNANSFRSSGYSYVLEEEAVTNTALLEAIDHVFSHKERYVEAMEKSNGKNSIAAIVSLIDDAAKKN
;
A
#
# COMPACT_ATOMS: atom_id res chain seq x y z
N TYR A 1 3.79 0.27 -29.79
CA TYR A 1 5.23 0.30 -29.93
C TYR A 1 5.68 1.38 -30.92
N TYR A 2 5.25 1.37 -32.21
CA TYR A 2 5.64 2.39 -33.20
C TYR A 2 5.24 3.80 -32.79
N GLN A 3 4.06 3.98 -32.18
CA GLN A 3 3.63 5.26 -31.63
C GLN A 3 4.58 5.74 -30.53
N SER A 4 5.02 4.82 -29.67
CA SER A 4 5.99 5.15 -28.58
C SER A 4 7.33 5.58 -29.15
N ILE A 5 7.86 4.91 -30.19
CA ILE A 5 9.11 5.33 -30.86
C ILE A 5 8.96 6.75 -31.45
N ARG A 6 7.84 7.02 -32.16
CA ARG A 6 7.59 8.33 -32.74
C ARG A 6 7.51 9.42 -31.68
N LEU A 7 6.83 9.11 -30.55
CA LEU A 7 6.70 10.03 -29.42
C LEU A 7 8.05 10.33 -28.78
N LEU A 8 8.84 9.29 -28.46
CA LEU A 8 10.17 9.45 -27.84
C LEU A 8 11.14 10.23 -28.75
N LYS A 9 11.13 9.98 -30.07
CA LYS A 9 11.93 10.76 -31.03
C LYS A 9 11.51 12.23 -31.12
N LYS A 10 10.22 12.52 -30.86
CA LYS A 10 9.70 13.91 -30.85
C LYS A 10 10.04 14.60 -29.54
N ILE A 11 9.83 13.94 -28.39
CA ILE A 11 10.04 14.54 -27.06
C ILE A 11 11.53 14.59 -26.70
N LYS A 12 12.32 13.56 -27.11
CA LYS A 12 13.75 13.40 -26.80
C LYS A 12 14.02 13.47 -25.29
N PRO A 13 13.36 12.65 -24.47
CA PRO A 13 13.63 12.66 -23.02
C PRO A 13 15.00 12.08 -22.73
N ASP A 14 15.66 12.55 -21.67
CA ASP A 14 16.95 12.03 -21.19
C ASP A 14 16.80 10.65 -20.53
N VAL A 15 15.65 10.38 -19.92
CA VAL A 15 15.34 9.12 -19.23
C VAL A 15 13.85 8.81 -19.28
N VAL A 16 13.50 7.53 -19.26
CA VAL A 16 12.12 7.04 -19.07
C VAL A 16 12.01 6.38 -17.72
N PHE A 17 11.04 6.83 -16.90
CA PHE A 17 10.66 6.18 -15.64
C PHE A 17 9.30 5.53 -15.75
N SER A 18 9.16 4.26 -15.29
CA SER A 18 7.91 3.52 -15.30
C SER A 18 7.61 2.85 -13.97
N LYS A 19 6.40 3.06 -13.45
CA LYS A 19 5.85 2.34 -12.28
C LYS A 19 5.21 1.00 -12.64
N GLY A 20 5.35 0.54 -13.89
CA GLY A 20 4.72 -0.70 -14.37
C GLY A 20 3.39 -0.46 -15.09
N GLY A 21 2.60 -1.55 -15.21
CA GLY A 21 1.37 -1.58 -15.98
C GLY A 21 1.59 -1.88 -17.46
N PHE A 22 0.59 -2.50 -18.12
CA PHE A 22 0.73 -3.03 -19.49
C PHE A 22 1.00 -1.94 -20.53
N VAL A 23 0.48 -0.72 -20.32
CA VAL A 23 0.69 0.43 -21.22
C VAL A 23 2.12 0.95 -21.22
N SER A 24 2.90 0.68 -20.18
CA SER A 24 4.30 1.09 -20.08
C SER A 24 5.24 0.21 -20.92
N VAL A 25 4.87 -1.05 -21.15
CA VAL A 25 5.72 -2.02 -21.86
C VAL A 25 6.18 -1.49 -23.24
N PRO A 26 5.29 -1.05 -24.14
CA PRO A 26 5.73 -0.54 -25.45
C PRO A 26 6.59 0.72 -25.33
N VAL A 27 6.46 1.51 -24.27
CA VAL A 27 7.27 2.71 -24.03
C VAL A 27 8.70 2.32 -23.61
N VAL A 28 8.85 1.38 -22.66
CA VAL A 28 10.16 0.90 -22.19
C VAL A 28 10.92 0.18 -23.33
N LEU A 29 10.23 -0.64 -24.14
CA LEU A 29 10.83 -1.27 -25.31
C LEU A 29 11.29 -0.24 -26.35
N ALA A 30 10.48 0.81 -26.59
CA ALA A 30 10.83 1.89 -27.51
C ALA A 30 11.98 2.75 -26.99
N ALA A 31 12.08 2.97 -25.66
CA ALA A 31 13.20 3.68 -25.04
C ALA A 31 14.54 2.97 -25.34
N LYS A 32 14.60 1.64 -25.18
CA LYS A 32 15.77 0.84 -25.56
C LYS A 32 16.11 1.00 -27.05
N HIS A 33 15.11 0.95 -27.94
CA HIS A 33 15.31 1.15 -29.38
C HIS A 33 15.87 2.53 -29.69
N CYS A 34 15.41 3.57 -28.99
CA CYS A 34 15.88 4.95 -29.15
C CYS A 34 17.17 5.23 -28.37
N LYS A 35 17.77 4.25 -27.69
CA LYS A 35 18.96 4.38 -26.82
C LYS A 35 18.74 5.32 -25.63
N ILE A 36 17.49 5.48 -25.19
CA ILE A 36 17.12 6.27 -24.00
C ILE A 36 17.14 5.33 -22.79
N PRO A 37 17.86 5.65 -21.70
CA PRO A 37 17.85 4.84 -20.48
C PRO A 37 16.44 4.75 -19.90
N ALA A 38 16.07 3.55 -19.44
CA ALA A 38 14.77 3.30 -18.83
C ALA A 38 14.95 2.71 -17.43
N ILE A 39 14.34 3.35 -16.44
CA ILE A 39 14.27 2.87 -15.06
C ILE A 39 12.85 2.42 -14.82
N ILE A 40 12.66 1.19 -14.33
CA ILE A 40 11.33 0.67 -13.99
C ILE A 40 11.26 0.38 -12.50
N HIS A 41 10.06 0.36 -11.96
CA HIS A 41 9.81 0.08 -10.56
C HIS A 41 8.86 -1.11 -10.42
N GLU A 42 9.28 -2.13 -9.67
CA GLU A 42 8.46 -3.25 -9.27
C GLU A 42 7.96 -3.05 -7.85
N SER A 43 6.66 -3.10 -7.68
CA SER A 43 6.03 -2.86 -6.38
C SER A 43 5.79 -4.13 -5.58
N ASP A 44 5.48 -5.25 -6.24
CA ASP A 44 5.23 -6.54 -5.61
C ASP A 44 6.51 -7.36 -5.45
N ILE A 45 6.46 -8.41 -4.63
CA ILE A 45 7.60 -9.31 -4.41
C ILE A 45 7.95 -10.05 -5.70
N THR A 46 6.95 -10.54 -6.43
CA THR A 46 7.18 -11.21 -7.71
C THR A 46 6.89 -10.25 -8.86
N PRO A 47 7.83 -10.08 -9.82
CA PRO A 47 7.59 -9.18 -10.94
C PRO A 47 6.33 -9.56 -11.72
N GLY A 48 5.45 -8.56 -11.90
CA GLY A 48 4.26 -8.71 -12.74
C GLY A 48 4.60 -8.92 -14.21
N LEU A 49 3.66 -9.44 -15.01
CA LEU A 49 3.89 -9.75 -16.43
C LEU A 49 4.42 -8.55 -17.23
N ALA A 50 3.87 -7.36 -17.00
CA ALA A 50 4.33 -6.15 -17.66
C ALA A 50 5.81 -5.86 -17.36
N ASN A 51 6.21 -5.94 -16.09
CA ASN A 51 7.60 -5.73 -15.71
C ASN A 51 8.50 -6.86 -16.20
N LYS A 52 8.07 -8.12 -16.18
CA LYS A 52 8.82 -9.24 -16.79
C LYS A 52 9.18 -8.97 -18.26
N LEU A 53 8.25 -8.40 -19.03
CA LEU A 53 8.48 -8.03 -20.43
C LEU A 53 9.38 -6.79 -20.58
N ALA A 54 9.33 -5.85 -19.62
CA ALA A 54 10.09 -4.61 -19.64
C ALA A 54 11.54 -4.76 -19.09
N ILE A 55 11.77 -5.64 -18.12
CA ILE A 55 13.07 -5.86 -17.43
C ILE A 55 14.25 -6.03 -18.40
N PRO A 56 14.17 -6.83 -19.49
CA PRO A 56 15.30 -6.98 -20.41
C PRO A 56 15.71 -5.68 -21.10
N SER A 57 14.77 -4.73 -21.20
CA SER A 57 14.99 -3.42 -21.86
C SER A 57 15.29 -2.29 -20.86
N ALA A 58 15.11 -2.53 -19.56
CA ALA A 58 15.39 -1.54 -18.53
C ALA A 58 16.89 -1.44 -18.24
N THR A 59 17.36 -0.24 -17.91
CA THR A 59 18.70 0.07 -17.42
C THR A 59 18.83 -0.29 -15.94
N LYS A 60 17.83 0.08 -15.14
CA LYS A 60 17.73 -0.24 -13.71
C LYS A 60 16.30 -0.66 -13.38
N VAL A 61 16.17 -1.49 -12.35
CA VAL A 61 14.90 -1.99 -11.81
C VAL A 61 14.86 -1.71 -10.31
N CYS A 62 14.10 -0.70 -9.93
CA CYS A 62 13.81 -0.42 -8.52
C CYS A 62 12.83 -1.45 -7.98
N CYS A 63 12.93 -1.81 -6.72
CA CYS A 63 11.99 -2.71 -6.07
C CYS A 63 11.72 -2.32 -4.61
N ASN A 64 10.52 -2.72 -4.11
CA ASN A 64 10.11 -2.45 -2.73
C ASN A 64 10.70 -3.43 -1.73
N PHE A 65 10.84 -4.70 -2.12
CA PHE A 65 11.15 -5.79 -1.20
C PHE A 65 12.54 -6.38 -1.48
N PRO A 66 13.31 -6.70 -0.44
CA PRO A 66 14.59 -7.42 -0.61
C PRO A 66 14.41 -8.75 -1.34
N GLU A 67 13.30 -9.44 -1.11
CA GLU A 67 12.98 -10.73 -1.73
C GLU A 67 12.79 -10.62 -3.25
N THR A 68 12.48 -9.43 -3.77
CA THR A 68 12.34 -9.20 -5.20
C THR A 68 13.67 -9.28 -5.92
N MET A 69 14.79 -8.96 -5.25
CA MET A 69 16.14 -8.93 -5.83
C MET A 69 16.52 -10.24 -6.53
N LYS A 70 16.11 -11.39 -5.98
CA LYS A 70 16.40 -12.72 -6.56
C LYS A 70 15.72 -13.00 -7.91
N TYR A 71 14.68 -12.23 -8.25
CA TYR A 71 13.95 -12.35 -9.52
C TYR A 71 14.45 -11.37 -10.59
N LEU A 72 15.38 -10.50 -10.23
CA LEU A 72 15.87 -9.43 -11.10
C LEU A 72 17.27 -9.74 -11.61
N PRO A 73 17.64 -9.29 -12.83
CA PRO A 73 18.98 -9.49 -13.35
C PRO A 73 20.03 -8.82 -12.47
N GLU A 74 21.15 -9.50 -12.26
CA GLU A 74 22.29 -8.95 -11.55
C GLU A 74 22.76 -7.63 -12.19
N GLY A 75 23.17 -6.67 -11.36
CA GLY A 75 23.61 -5.35 -11.80
C GLY A 75 22.49 -4.37 -12.22
N LYS A 76 21.24 -4.83 -12.40
CA LYS A 76 20.10 -3.96 -12.68
C LYS A 76 19.23 -3.67 -11.46
N ALA A 77 19.13 -4.60 -10.53
CA ALA A 77 18.25 -4.52 -9.36
C ALA A 77 18.76 -3.46 -8.36
N VAL A 78 17.84 -2.65 -7.84
CA VAL A 78 18.11 -1.65 -6.79
C VAL A 78 16.96 -1.68 -5.79
N LEU A 79 17.27 -1.98 -4.53
CA LEU A 79 16.30 -1.91 -3.44
C LEU A 79 16.12 -0.44 -3.05
N THR A 80 15.02 0.16 -3.47
CA THR A 80 14.69 1.57 -3.20
C THR A 80 13.58 1.74 -2.18
N GLY A 81 12.77 0.72 -1.99
CA GLY A 81 11.46 0.86 -1.33
C GLY A 81 10.44 1.56 -2.23
N SER A 82 9.25 1.79 -1.70
CA SER A 82 8.14 2.45 -2.40
C SER A 82 8.17 3.96 -2.21
N PRO A 83 8.02 4.76 -3.27
CA PRO A 83 7.84 6.21 -3.12
C PRO A 83 6.47 6.49 -2.48
N ILE A 84 6.48 7.05 -1.28
CA ILE A 84 5.28 7.37 -0.51
C ILE A 84 4.88 8.83 -0.74
N ARG A 85 3.58 9.06 -0.86
CA ARG A 85 3.03 10.41 -0.99
C ARG A 85 3.32 11.23 0.27
N GLN A 86 3.98 12.37 0.12
CA GLN A 86 4.37 13.22 1.25
C GLN A 86 3.16 13.74 2.04
N GLU A 87 2.02 13.94 1.37
CA GLU A 87 0.78 14.39 2.00
C GLU A 87 0.30 13.44 3.08
N LEU A 88 0.56 12.13 2.95
CA LEU A 88 0.16 11.14 3.96
C LEU A 88 0.89 11.28 5.29
N LEU A 89 2.09 11.88 5.27
CA LEU A 89 2.91 12.07 6.47
C LEU A 89 2.48 13.29 7.31
N ASN A 90 1.61 14.16 6.77
CA ASN A 90 1.26 15.46 7.34
C ASN A 90 -0.23 15.56 7.70
N GLY A 91 -0.86 14.46 8.07
CA GLY A 91 -2.27 14.45 8.48
C GLY A 91 -2.53 15.14 9.82
N ASN A 92 -3.73 15.73 9.94
CA ASN A 92 -4.21 16.35 11.18
C ASN A 92 -5.37 15.54 11.77
N PRO A 93 -5.19 14.86 12.92
CA PRO A 93 -6.23 14.04 13.53
C PRO A 93 -7.51 14.81 13.87
N SER A 94 -7.41 16.12 14.22
CA SER A 94 -8.60 16.94 14.52
C SER A 94 -9.55 17.11 13.34
N ASN A 95 -9.03 17.10 12.10
CA ASN A 95 -9.87 17.15 10.92
C ASN A 95 -10.66 15.85 10.74
N ALA A 96 -10.01 14.70 10.96
CA ALA A 96 -10.66 13.40 10.89
C ALA A 96 -11.75 13.24 11.97
N ILE A 97 -11.50 13.70 13.21
CA ILE A 97 -12.50 13.70 14.29
C ILE A 97 -13.76 14.47 13.86
N LYS A 98 -13.59 15.69 13.33
CA LYS A 98 -14.70 16.52 12.84
C LYS A 98 -15.45 15.87 11.69
N LEU A 99 -14.70 15.32 10.71
CA LEU A 99 -15.27 14.67 9.54
C LEU A 99 -16.09 13.44 9.93
N CYS A 100 -15.58 12.63 10.86
CA CYS A 100 -16.24 11.42 11.34
C CYS A 100 -17.31 11.69 12.41
N ARG A 101 -17.41 12.93 12.92
CA ARG A 101 -18.36 13.34 13.98
C ARG A 101 -18.20 12.51 15.25
N PHE A 102 -16.98 12.13 15.62
CA PHE A 102 -16.74 11.37 16.85
C PHE A 102 -16.92 12.27 18.08
N GLU A 103 -17.89 11.92 18.93
CA GLU A 103 -18.16 12.64 20.19
C GLU A 103 -17.17 12.20 21.28
N ASN A 104 -16.95 10.89 21.43
CA ASN A 104 -15.97 10.36 22.37
C ASN A 104 -14.59 10.25 21.70
N THR A 105 -13.74 11.24 21.92
CA THR A 105 -12.38 11.30 21.36
C THR A 105 -11.33 10.56 22.19
N GLU A 106 -11.70 9.99 23.34
CA GLU A 106 -10.78 9.18 24.18
C GLU A 106 -10.66 7.74 23.68
N LYS A 107 -11.69 7.24 22.96
CA LYS A 107 -11.62 5.90 22.36
C LYS A 107 -10.56 5.86 21.27
N PRO A 108 -9.67 4.84 21.26
CA PRO A 108 -8.75 4.64 20.14
C PRO A 108 -9.54 4.36 18.85
N VAL A 109 -8.95 4.77 17.71
CA VAL A 109 -9.60 4.66 16.40
C VAL A 109 -9.01 3.50 15.62
N ILE A 110 -9.87 2.66 15.07
CA ILE A 110 -9.51 1.63 14.08
C ILE A 110 -9.93 2.13 12.68
N LEU A 111 -8.96 2.22 11.76
CA LEU A 111 -9.20 2.54 10.36
C LEU A 111 -9.23 1.24 9.54
N ILE A 112 -10.31 1.02 8.79
CA ILE A 112 -10.49 -0.16 7.94
C ILE A 112 -10.41 0.25 6.47
N ILE A 113 -9.54 -0.42 5.68
CA ILE A 113 -9.31 -0.15 4.26
C ILE A 113 -9.40 -1.44 3.45
N GLY A 114 -10.54 -1.65 2.80
CA GLY A 114 -10.78 -2.82 1.94
C GLY A 114 -10.14 -2.77 0.54
N GLY A 115 -9.43 -1.67 0.21
CA GLY A 115 -8.94 -1.38 -1.14
C GLY A 115 -9.90 -0.47 -1.91
N SER A 116 -9.54 -0.07 -3.16
CA SER A 116 -10.30 0.90 -3.97
C SER A 116 -11.73 0.46 -4.32
N THR A 117 -11.94 -0.84 -4.50
CA THR A 117 -13.28 -1.43 -4.77
C THR A 117 -13.97 -1.92 -3.51
N GLY A 118 -13.29 -1.83 -2.36
CA GLY A 118 -13.75 -2.44 -1.12
C GLY A 118 -13.53 -3.94 -1.06
N SER A 119 -13.84 -4.52 0.09
CA SER A 119 -13.77 -5.97 0.33
C SER A 119 -15.04 -6.44 1.02
N ARG A 120 -15.84 -7.25 0.33
CA ARG A 120 -17.07 -7.81 0.93
C ARG A 120 -16.76 -8.56 2.23
N ALA A 121 -15.72 -9.41 2.23
CA ALA A 121 -15.36 -10.20 3.41
C ALA A 121 -15.02 -9.30 4.61
N ILE A 122 -14.17 -8.29 4.41
CA ILE A 122 -13.80 -7.35 5.48
C ILE A 122 -15.02 -6.52 5.91
N ASN A 123 -15.79 -5.97 4.95
CA ASN A 123 -16.95 -5.14 5.25
C ASN A 123 -17.97 -5.91 6.10
N THR A 124 -18.26 -7.17 5.73
CA THR A 124 -19.18 -8.03 6.50
C THR A 124 -18.65 -8.31 7.89
N ALA A 125 -17.40 -8.81 8.01
CA ALA A 125 -16.81 -9.14 9.32
C ALA A 125 -16.78 -7.94 10.28
N ILE A 126 -16.43 -6.75 9.77
CA ILE A 126 -16.43 -5.53 10.59
C ILE A 126 -17.86 -5.15 11.04
N ARG A 127 -18.83 -5.18 10.13
CA ARG A 127 -20.21 -4.81 10.45
C ARG A 127 -20.85 -5.77 11.44
N ASP A 128 -20.59 -7.05 11.33
CA ASP A 128 -21.06 -8.07 12.27
C ASP A 128 -20.50 -7.85 13.68
N LEU A 129 -19.28 -7.27 13.76
CA LEU A 129 -18.60 -6.99 15.02
C LEU A 129 -18.83 -5.57 15.56
N LEU A 130 -19.51 -4.68 14.84
CA LEU A 130 -19.69 -3.29 15.29
C LEU A 130 -20.24 -3.17 16.72
N PRO A 131 -21.27 -3.94 17.14
CA PRO A 131 -21.81 -3.82 18.50
C PRO A 131 -20.77 -4.08 19.59
N GLU A 132 -19.76 -4.91 19.31
CA GLU A 132 -18.69 -5.23 20.24
C GLU A 132 -17.55 -4.21 20.13
N LEU A 133 -17.13 -3.88 18.92
CA LEU A 133 -16.03 -2.94 18.67
C LEU A 133 -16.35 -1.54 19.19
N LEU A 134 -17.56 -1.04 19.01
CA LEU A 134 -17.96 0.30 19.41
C LEU A 134 -18.02 0.51 20.94
N LYS A 135 -18.02 -0.56 21.73
CA LYS A 135 -17.83 -0.45 23.18
C LYS A 135 -16.46 0.13 23.54
N ARG A 136 -15.43 -0.18 22.73
CA ARG A 136 -14.01 0.09 23.04
C ARG A 136 -13.34 1.06 22.06
N TYR A 137 -13.81 1.15 20.83
CA TYR A 137 -13.15 1.84 19.71
C TYR A 137 -14.10 2.76 18.97
N ASN A 138 -13.57 3.78 18.33
CA ASN A 138 -14.21 4.44 17.20
C ASN A 138 -13.72 3.79 15.90
N ILE A 139 -14.58 3.73 14.89
CA ILE A 139 -14.32 3.01 13.64
C ILE A 139 -14.45 3.96 12.46
N ILE A 140 -13.40 4.06 11.64
CA ILE A 140 -13.43 4.66 10.30
C ILE A 140 -13.37 3.53 9.28
N HIS A 141 -14.37 3.43 8.41
CA HIS A 141 -14.50 2.33 7.47
C HIS A 141 -14.54 2.80 6.01
N LEU A 142 -13.46 2.58 5.26
CA LEU A 142 -13.43 2.80 3.81
C LEU A 142 -13.97 1.55 3.11
N CYS A 143 -15.28 1.55 2.86
CA CYS A 143 -16.02 0.37 2.40
C CYS A 143 -15.81 0.03 0.92
N GLY A 144 -15.34 1.00 0.11
CA GLY A 144 -15.30 0.92 -1.35
C GLY A 144 -16.60 1.42 -2.00
N LYS A 145 -16.49 1.77 -3.27
CA LYS A 145 -17.60 2.38 -4.03
C LYS A 145 -18.85 1.48 -4.06
N GLY A 146 -20.00 2.07 -3.74
CA GLY A 146 -21.31 1.39 -3.74
C GLY A 146 -21.52 0.42 -2.57
N ASN A 147 -20.67 0.46 -1.54
CA ASN A 147 -20.75 -0.45 -0.40
C ASN A 147 -21.10 0.24 0.93
N LEU A 148 -21.61 1.46 0.90
CA LEU A 148 -22.15 2.09 2.11
C LEU A 148 -23.39 1.31 2.59
N ASP A 149 -23.56 1.26 3.91
CA ASP A 149 -24.75 0.70 4.54
C ASP A 149 -25.55 1.86 5.18
N GLU A 150 -26.62 2.26 4.51
CA GLU A 150 -27.44 3.39 4.96
C GLU A 150 -28.09 3.16 6.33
N THR A 151 -28.24 1.89 6.76
CA THR A 151 -28.82 1.57 8.07
C THR A 151 -27.86 1.90 9.22
N LEU A 152 -26.57 2.03 8.92
CA LEU A 152 -25.51 2.30 9.89
C LEU A 152 -25.01 3.76 9.85
N LYS A 153 -25.67 4.63 9.07
CA LYS A 153 -25.24 6.00 8.81
C LYS A 153 -25.10 6.87 10.07
N ASP A 154 -26.00 6.71 11.01
CA ASP A 154 -26.06 7.53 12.23
C ASP A 154 -25.63 6.72 13.47
N THR A 155 -24.79 5.69 13.29
CA THR A 155 -24.27 4.89 14.38
C THR A 155 -23.15 5.65 15.09
N ASP A 156 -23.33 5.96 16.38
CA ASP A 156 -22.30 6.64 17.17
C ASP A 156 -20.97 5.86 17.20
N GLY A 157 -19.86 6.58 17.01
CA GLY A 157 -18.52 5.99 16.93
C GLY A 157 -18.19 5.25 15.63
N TYR A 158 -19.11 5.20 14.65
CA TYR A 158 -18.89 4.57 13.34
C TYR A 158 -19.05 5.56 12.19
N ALA A 159 -17.99 5.78 11.44
CA ALA A 159 -18.00 6.60 10.23
C ALA A 159 -17.60 5.76 9.02
N GLN A 160 -18.46 5.71 7.98
CA GLN A 160 -18.17 4.96 6.76
C GLN A 160 -18.08 5.89 5.55
N PHE A 161 -17.18 5.55 4.63
CA PHE A 161 -16.92 6.28 3.39
C PHE A 161 -16.69 5.29 2.25
N GLU A 162 -17.10 5.65 1.04
CA GLU A 162 -16.75 4.85 -0.13
C GLU A 162 -15.24 4.84 -0.38
N TYR A 163 -14.62 6.01 -0.27
CA TYR A 163 -13.17 6.22 -0.39
C TYR A 163 -12.78 7.54 0.30
N ALA A 164 -11.50 7.71 0.54
CA ALA A 164 -10.90 8.95 1.03
C ALA A 164 -9.75 9.36 0.12
N ASN A 165 -9.61 10.64 -0.16
CA ASN A 165 -8.51 11.21 -0.93
C ASN A 165 -7.60 12.06 -0.02
N LYS A 166 -7.86 13.37 0.06
CA LYS A 166 -7.10 14.29 0.92
C LYS A 166 -7.29 13.98 2.41
N GLU A 167 -8.48 13.52 2.77
CA GLU A 167 -8.87 13.17 4.13
C GLU A 167 -8.13 11.92 4.65
N LEU A 168 -7.58 11.10 3.75
CA LEU A 168 -6.90 9.86 4.12
C LEU A 168 -5.69 10.11 5.04
N ALA A 169 -4.95 11.20 4.81
CA ALA A 169 -3.83 11.58 5.67
C ALA A 169 -4.29 11.84 7.11
N ASP A 170 -5.39 12.59 7.27
CA ASP A 170 -5.98 12.92 8.57
C ASP A 170 -6.51 11.67 9.27
N MET A 171 -7.15 10.74 8.51
CA MET A 171 -7.61 9.46 9.03
C MET A 171 -6.45 8.57 9.49
N PHE A 172 -5.36 8.50 8.74
CA PHE A 172 -4.16 7.80 9.18
C PHE A 172 -3.54 8.43 10.42
N ALA A 173 -3.49 9.78 10.50
CA ALA A 173 -2.97 10.47 11.67
C ALA A 173 -3.77 10.12 12.92
N LEU A 174 -5.09 10.02 12.82
CA LEU A 174 -6.00 9.67 13.92
C LEU A 174 -5.96 8.18 14.28
N ALA A 175 -5.73 7.28 13.32
CA ALA A 175 -5.80 5.84 13.51
C ALA A 175 -4.75 5.31 14.49
N SER A 176 -5.19 4.54 15.48
CA SER A 176 -4.36 3.79 16.43
C SER A 176 -4.00 2.40 15.89
N LEU A 177 -4.87 1.83 15.04
CA LEU A 177 -4.73 0.54 14.38
C LEU A 177 -5.32 0.64 12.98
N VAL A 178 -4.71 -0.03 12.01
CA VAL A 178 -5.26 -0.14 10.64
C VAL A 178 -5.51 -1.60 10.30
N ILE A 179 -6.71 -1.91 9.77
CA ILE A 179 -7.04 -3.20 9.16
C ILE A 179 -7.08 -3.00 7.66
N SER A 180 -6.25 -3.71 6.91
CA SER A 180 -6.09 -3.45 5.47
C SER A 180 -5.89 -4.73 4.65
N ARG A 181 -6.16 -4.63 3.34
CA ARG A 181 -5.61 -5.56 2.35
C ARG A 181 -4.09 -5.40 2.25
N ALA A 182 -3.40 -6.43 1.76
CA ALA A 182 -1.94 -6.46 1.64
C ALA A 182 -1.41 -6.08 0.24
N GLY A 183 -2.04 -5.09 -0.40
CA GLY A 183 -1.51 -4.51 -1.64
C GLY A 183 -0.19 -3.77 -1.38
N ALA A 184 0.81 -3.94 -2.24
CA ALA A 184 2.17 -3.44 -2.02
C ALA A 184 2.24 -1.94 -1.68
N ASN A 185 1.46 -1.08 -2.34
CA ASN A 185 1.46 0.35 -2.04
C ASN A 185 0.89 0.62 -0.64
N ALA A 186 -0.25 0.00 -0.30
CA ALA A 186 -0.91 0.20 0.99
C ALA A 186 -0.02 -0.21 2.17
N ILE A 187 0.62 -1.39 2.10
CA ILE A 187 1.49 -1.85 3.19
C ILE A 187 2.76 -1.02 3.31
N CYS A 188 3.31 -0.50 2.20
CA CYS A 188 4.44 0.44 2.24
C CYS A 188 4.04 1.80 2.83
N GLU A 189 2.80 2.27 2.61
CA GLU A 189 2.26 3.46 3.26
C GLU A 189 2.14 3.23 4.78
N LEU A 190 1.62 2.07 5.21
CA LEU A 190 1.54 1.71 6.64
C LEU A 190 2.92 1.64 7.30
N LEU A 191 3.92 1.06 6.60
CA LEU A 191 5.30 1.01 7.05
C LEU A 191 5.88 2.41 7.25
N ALA A 192 5.71 3.30 6.27
CA ALA A 192 6.23 4.67 6.33
C ALA A 192 5.56 5.52 7.43
N LEU A 193 4.30 5.23 7.73
CA LEU A 193 3.51 5.88 8.78
C LEU A 193 3.70 5.22 10.15
N HIS A 194 4.46 4.13 10.25
CA HIS A 194 4.65 3.30 11.44
C HIS A 194 3.31 2.91 12.11
N LYS A 195 2.28 2.58 11.30
CA LYS A 195 0.95 2.26 11.81
C LYS A 195 0.84 0.79 12.20
N PRO A 196 0.58 0.46 13.47
CA PRO A 196 0.21 -0.90 13.87
C PRO A 196 -0.92 -1.39 12.98
N ASN A 197 -0.81 -2.60 12.45
CA ASN A 197 -1.77 -3.04 11.44
C ASN A 197 -2.03 -4.55 11.44
N ILE A 198 -3.23 -4.89 10.97
CA ILE A 198 -3.66 -6.25 10.64
C ILE A 198 -3.83 -6.30 9.12
N LEU A 199 -3.09 -7.17 8.46
CA LEU A 199 -3.22 -7.42 7.04
C LEU A 199 -4.12 -8.62 6.79
N ILE A 200 -5.15 -8.42 5.98
CA ILE A 200 -6.03 -9.48 5.48
C ILE A 200 -5.77 -9.58 3.97
N PRO A 201 -4.80 -10.41 3.54
CA PRO A 201 -4.47 -10.54 2.13
C PRO A 201 -5.64 -11.12 1.34
N LEU A 202 -5.77 -10.71 0.08
CA LEU A 202 -6.73 -11.32 -0.84
C LEU A 202 -6.36 -12.79 -1.07
N SER A 203 -7.34 -13.67 -1.01
CA SER A 203 -7.14 -15.12 -1.09
C SER A 203 -6.47 -15.55 -2.40
N ALA A 204 -5.79 -16.69 -2.38
CA ALA A 204 -5.19 -17.28 -3.58
C ALA A 204 -6.24 -17.67 -4.65
N ALA A 205 -7.48 -17.96 -4.23
CA ALA A 205 -8.58 -18.25 -5.12
C ALA A 205 -9.07 -17.00 -5.88
N ALA A 206 -8.89 -15.81 -5.31
CA ALA A 206 -9.34 -14.54 -5.88
C ALA A 206 -8.20 -13.72 -6.51
N SER A 207 -6.94 -14.15 -6.38
CA SER A 207 -5.77 -13.42 -6.87
C SER A 207 -4.64 -14.37 -7.31
N ARG A 208 -3.55 -13.79 -7.81
CA ARG A 208 -2.31 -14.53 -8.12
C ARG A 208 -1.44 -14.83 -6.89
N GLY A 209 -1.92 -14.48 -5.69
CA GLY A 209 -1.19 -14.67 -4.44
C GLY A 209 -0.18 -13.58 -4.11
N ASP A 210 -0.06 -12.52 -4.90
CA ASP A 210 0.89 -11.43 -4.66
C ASP A 210 0.70 -10.81 -3.27
N GLN A 211 -0.58 -10.59 -2.85
CA GLN A 211 -0.87 -10.04 -1.53
C GLN A 211 -0.49 -10.97 -0.38
N ILE A 212 -0.59 -12.28 -0.57
CA ILE A 212 -0.18 -13.27 0.43
C ILE A 212 1.34 -13.21 0.63
N LEU A 213 2.11 -13.11 -0.46
CA LEU A 213 3.57 -12.97 -0.40
C LEU A 213 3.96 -11.66 0.30
N ASN A 214 3.33 -10.54 -0.08
CA ASN A 214 3.55 -9.23 0.53
C ASN A 214 3.26 -9.26 2.05
N ALA A 215 2.12 -9.82 2.45
CA ALA A 215 1.74 -9.96 3.86
C ALA A 215 2.73 -10.83 4.64
N ASN A 216 3.18 -11.94 4.06
CA ASN A 216 4.15 -12.84 4.68
C ASN A 216 5.52 -12.18 4.89
N SER A 217 5.99 -11.35 3.96
CA SER A 217 7.20 -10.55 4.12
C SER A 217 7.08 -9.58 5.30
N PHE A 218 5.94 -8.89 5.40
CA PHE A 218 5.69 -7.95 6.50
C PHE A 218 5.54 -8.65 7.85
N ARG A 219 4.88 -9.83 7.89
CA ARG A 219 4.80 -10.67 9.09
C ARG A 219 6.20 -11.11 9.55
N SER A 220 7.01 -11.61 8.63
CA SER A 220 8.37 -12.08 8.93
C SER A 220 9.30 -10.96 9.41
N SER A 221 9.08 -9.74 8.94
CA SER A 221 9.81 -8.53 9.36
C SER A 221 9.29 -7.95 10.69
N GLY A 222 8.20 -8.48 11.24
CA GLY A 222 7.57 -7.98 12.46
C GLY A 222 6.78 -6.67 12.28
N TYR A 223 6.45 -6.27 11.05
CA TYR A 223 5.73 -5.02 10.77
C TYR A 223 4.22 -5.15 10.90
N SER A 224 3.67 -6.36 10.75
CA SER A 224 2.23 -6.58 10.66
C SER A 224 1.80 -7.88 11.32
N TYR A 225 0.60 -7.86 11.89
CA TYR A 225 -0.16 -9.08 12.13
C TYR A 225 -0.86 -9.50 10.83
N VAL A 226 -0.85 -10.79 10.51
CA VAL A 226 -1.49 -11.30 9.28
C VAL A 226 -2.57 -12.29 9.65
N LEU A 227 -3.80 -12.01 9.21
CA LEU A 227 -4.97 -12.88 9.31
C LEU A 227 -5.38 -13.28 7.89
N GLU A 228 -5.24 -14.55 7.54
CA GLU A 228 -5.63 -15.05 6.22
C GLU A 228 -7.15 -14.87 6.00
N GLU A 229 -7.58 -14.49 4.79
CA GLU A 229 -8.99 -14.19 4.52
C GLU A 229 -9.93 -15.34 4.86
N GLU A 230 -9.48 -16.58 4.62
CA GLU A 230 -10.24 -17.80 4.92
C GLU A 230 -10.35 -18.09 6.43
N ALA A 231 -9.49 -17.49 7.24
CA ALA A 231 -9.50 -17.61 8.69
C ALA A 231 -10.27 -16.46 9.39
N VAL A 232 -10.80 -15.50 8.63
CA VAL A 232 -11.55 -14.39 9.21
C VAL A 232 -12.87 -14.88 9.80
N THR A 233 -12.90 -14.92 11.12
CA THR A 233 -14.10 -15.10 11.93
C THR A 233 -14.21 -13.97 12.94
N ASN A 234 -15.38 -13.78 13.53
CA ASN A 234 -15.57 -12.74 14.55
C ASN A 234 -14.58 -12.89 15.70
N THR A 235 -14.38 -14.11 16.19
CA THR A 235 -13.42 -14.42 17.27
C THR A 235 -11.99 -14.13 16.84
N ALA A 236 -11.54 -14.64 15.68
CA ALA A 236 -10.17 -14.46 15.21
C ALA A 236 -9.84 -12.99 14.95
N LEU A 237 -10.81 -12.20 14.45
CA LEU A 237 -10.60 -10.79 14.20
C LEU A 237 -10.50 -9.99 15.53
N LEU A 238 -11.33 -10.28 16.52
CA LEU A 238 -11.22 -9.69 17.86
C LEU A 238 -9.89 -10.03 18.53
N GLU A 239 -9.48 -11.29 18.49
CA GLU A 239 -8.19 -11.74 19.02
C GLU A 239 -7.01 -11.03 18.32
N ALA A 240 -7.07 -10.86 17.00
CA ALA A 240 -6.06 -10.14 16.25
C ALA A 240 -5.99 -8.65 16.66
N ILE A 241 -7.14 -8.00 16.84
CA ILE A 241 -7.22 -6.61 17.30
C ILE A 241 -6.60 -6.49 18.70
N ASP A 242 -7.00 -7.33 19.63
CA ASP A 242 -6.49 -7.32 21.01
C ASP A 242 -4.98 -7.63 21.04
N HIS A 243 -4.52 -8.56 20.22
CA HIS A 243 -3.09 -8.88 20.10
C HIS A 243 -2.29 -7.65 19.62
N VAL A 244 -2.73 -6.99 18.55
CA VAL A 244 -1.99 -5.85 18.01
C VAL A 244 -2.01 -4.65 18.96
N PHE A 245 -3.13 -4.37 19.62
CA PHE A 245 -3.17 -3.30 20.65
C PHE A 245 -2.26 -3.59 21.84
N SER A 246 -2.18 -4.84 22.28
CA SER A 246 -1.32 -5.25 23.41
C SER A 246 0.18 -5.24 23.07
N HIS A 247 0.54 -5.25 21.78
CA HIS A 247 1.93 -5.33 21.32
C HIS A 247 2.29 -4.19 20.35
N LYS A 248 1.52 -3.10 20.34
CA LYS A 248 1.65 -2.01 19.34
C LYS A 248 3.05 -1.42 19.27
N GLU A 249 3.71 -1.25 20.44
CA GLU A 249 5.06 -0.69 20.53
C GLU A 249 6.08 -1.57 19.78
N ARG A 250 5.96 -2.89 19.86
CA ARG A 250 6.82 -3.83 19.14
C ARG A 250 6.71 -3.67 17.63
N TYR A 251 5.48 -3.49 17.12
CA TYR A 251 5.26 -3.27 15.68
C TYR A 251 5.86 -1.92 15.23
N VAL A 252 5.64 -0.86 16.02
CA VAL A 252 6.18 0.48 15.74
C VAL A 252 7.71 0.44 15.72
N GLU A 253 8.35 -0.11 16.76
CA GLU A 253 9.81 -0.24 16.82
C GLU A 253 10.41 -1.02 15.64
N ALA A 254 9.75 -2.10 15.21
CA ALA A 254 10.20 -2.88 14.07
C ALA A 254 10.13 -2.04 12.77
N MET A 255 9.05 -1.29 12.58
CA MET A 255 8.87 -0.42 11.42
C MET A 255 9.85 0.76 11.42
N GLU A 256 10.14 1.37 12.58
CA GLU A 256 11.11 2.46 12.73
C GLU A 256 12.54 2.04 12.38
N LYS A 257 12.90 0.80 12.65
CA LYS A 257 14.21 0.21 12.31
C LYS A 257 14.34 -0.11 10.81
N SER A 258 13.24 -0.01 10.05
CA SER A 258 13.28 -0.28 8.61
C SER A 258 14.05 0.81 7.84
N ASN A 259 14.79 0.41 6.82
CA ASN A 259 15.58 1.32 5.99
C ASN A 259 14.76 2.10 4.94
N GLY A 260 13.42 2.08 5.01
CA GLY A 260 12.52 2.61 3.99
C GLY A 260 12.40 4.13 3.87
N LYS A 261 13.12 4.91 4.67
CA LYS A 261 12.88 6.36 4.87
C LYS A 261 13.23 7.29 3.69
N ASN A 262 13.87 6.83 2.61
CA ASN A 262 14.36 7.74 1.56
C ASN A 262 14.15 7.26 0.12
N SER A 263 13.08 6.52 -0.12
CA SER A 263 12.79 5.90 -1.42
C SER A 263 12.71 6.90 -2.57
N ILE A 264 12.10 8.08 -2.35
CA ILE A 264 11.98 9.13 -3.37
C ILE A 264 13.36 9.65 -3.75
N ALA A 265 14.19 10.01 -2.78
CA ALA A 265 15.54 10.51 -3.06
C ALA A 265 16.41 9.47 -3.77
N ALA A 266 16.31 8.19 -3.38
CA ALA A 266 17.04 7.11 -4.04
C ALA A 266 16.60 6.94 -5.52
N ILE A 267 15.30 6.99 -5.80
CA ILE A 267 14.76 6.90 -7.16
C ILE A 267 15.17 8.14 -7.99
N VAL A 268 15.06 9.34 -7.43
CA VAL A 268 15.46 10.59 -8.11
C VAL A 268 16.95 10.56 -8.43
N SER A 269 17.82 10.16 -7.49
CA SER A 269 19.25 10.02 -7.76
C SER A 269 19.56 9.06 -8.92
N LEU A 270 18.85 7.93 -9.01
CA LEU A 270 19.01 7.00 -10.14
C LEU A 270 18.56 7.61 -11.47
N ILE A 271 17.50 8.44 -11.46
CA ILE A 271 17.02 9.17 -12.64
C ILE A 271 18.06 10.19 -13.10
N ASP A 272 18.57 11.01 -12.16
CA ASP A 272 19.58 12.03 -12.44
C ASP A 272 20.89 11.41 -12.96
N ASP A 273 21.33 10.30 -12.38
CA ASP A 273 22.53 9.61 -12.83
C ASP A 273 22.36 8.97 -14.23
N ALA A 274 21.16 8.52 -14.56
CA ALA A 274 20.85 8.01 -15.89
C ALA A 274 20.77 9.14 -16.93
N ALA A 275 20.23 10.30 -16.57
CA ALA A 275 20.14 11.47 -17.43
C ALA A 275 21.51 12.07 -17.77
N LYS A 276 22.45 12.12 -16.79
CA LYS A 276 23.80 12.65 -17.00
C LYS A 276 24.70 11.79 -17.91
N LYS A 277 24.38 10.52 -18.08
CA LYS A 277 25.17 9.58 -18.90
C LYS A 277 24.75 9.55 -20.38
N ASN A 278 23.74 10.30 -20.73
CA ASN A 278 23.18 10.37 -22.07
C ASN A 278 23.52 11.71 -22.73
#